data_c2c784ee9c869712ead9ca6069408326
#
_entry.id   c2c784ee9c869712ead9ca6069408326
#
_cell.length_a   1.000
_cell.length_b   1.000
_cell.length_c   1.000
_cell.angle_alpha   90.00
_cell.angle_beta   90.00
_cell.angle_gamma   90.00
#
_symmetry.space_group_name_H-M   'P 1'
#
loop_
_entity.id
_entity.type
_entity.pdbx_description
1 polymer ?
#
loop_
_entity_poly.entity_id
_entity_poly.type
_entity_poly.pdbx_seq_one_letter_code
_entity_poly.pdbx_strand_id
1 'polypeptide(L)'
;MSRFLIAASALSLASAAPAATSWIPTSPLVQIGDDLDIFTDSSLAVETTDNLYSQAAGRSATFFTISPGITLEYGRETGLEVILLARRGFVEFTDSALRDLDDQRDFLSGKVRFSTGGPLTISLDSSYRETARNDDLASQGITGAVIGANLLRQANYSHALDADYRLSEKVQIGVGVSRAYNHYKDPTVVVNGALQTFNTNALTETDVVSVPVDIEYQAFEKLWFGFRYLREQADYEAAPYFDSSGALRPALPGRLTKDFYGLTTRGQLTESGKLNATARVGWLQFQNEGAASDSVPSWSVSLNHVLTERLSHNLTLSRDVTASSTGGQNDSTAYTYGLTMANAIEGLSLNLSVTRNETEALNAGVLTPVDTMVYTLGADFKYNEHLTFNAGYNFTDSRIASNPDGNFNSNTFTLSAAFRY
;
A
#
# COMPACT_ATOMS: atom_id res chain seq x y z
N MET A 1 2.53 -13.74 -18.61
CA MET A 1 3.18 -12.42 -18.81
C MET A 1 2.83 -11.55 -17.63
N SER A 2 3.71 -11.51 -16.62
CA SER A 2 3.48 -10.76 -15.38
C SER A 2 3.61 -9.28 -15.64
N ARG A 3 2.55 -8.55 -15.38
CA ARG A 3 2.52 -7.09 -15.46
C ARG A 3 2.82 -6.52 -14.10
N PHE A 4 3.81 -5.65 -14.07
CA PHE A 4 4.09 -4.84 -12.90
C PHE A 4 3.05 -3.72 -12.81
N LEU A 5 2.18 -3.80 -11.81
CA LEU A 5 1.49 -2.64 -11.28
C LEU A 5 2.57 -1.70 -10.76
N ILE A 6 2.67 -0.54 -11.39
CA ILE A 6 3.38 0.58 -10.82
C ILE A 6 2.44 1.13 -9.75
N ALA A 7 2.57 0.61 -8.54
CA ALA A 7 1.99 1.27 -7.40
C ALA A 7 2.70 2.62 -7.27
N ALA A 8 1.97 3.71 -7.38
CA ALA A 8 2.37 4.94 -6.76
C ALA A 8 2.76 4.57 -5.33
N SER A 9 4.00 4.86 -4.95
CA SER A 9 4.53 4.54 -3.62
C SER A 9 3.92 5.47 -2.59
N ALA A 10 2.61 5.37 -2.36
CA ALA A 10 2.13 5.55 -1.03
C ALA A 10 2.69 4.33 -0.30
N LEU A 11 3.73 4.54 0.50
CA LEU A 11 4.16 3.59 1.52
C LEU A 11 3.01 3.47 2.51
N SER A 12 1.90 2.87 2.08
CA SER A 12 1.06 2.19 3.03
C SER A 12 1.92 1.00 3.45
N LEU A 13 2.43 1.00 4.65
CA LEU A 13 2.64 -0.23 5.40
C LEU A 13 1.32 -0.97 5.29
N ALA A 14 1.14 -1.64 4.16
CA ALA A 14 0.07 -2.57 4.00
C ALA A 14 0.32 -3.56 5.14
N SER A 15 -0.46 -3.40 6.24
CA SER A 15 -0.79 -4.60 6.98
C SER A 15 -1.10 -5.59 5.89
N ALA A 16 -0.38 -6.68 5.84
CA ALA A 16 -0.60 -7.72 4.88
C ALA A 16 -2.07 -8.15 4.98
N ALA A 17 -2.95 -7.37 4.33
CA ALA A 17 -4.12 -8.00 3.78
C ALA A 17 -3.52 -9.13 2.98
N PRO A 18 -3.87 -10.39 3.26
CA PRO A 18 -3.29 -11.53 2.58
C PRO A 18 -3.25 -11.15 1.11
N ALA A 19 -2.06 -11.16 0.53
CA ALA A 19 -1.89 -10.91 -0.89
C ALA A 19 -2.98 -11.77 -1.51
N ALA A 20 -3.91 -11.14 -2.23
CA ALA A 20 -4.99 -11.88 -2.84
C ALA A 20 -4.31 -12.92 -3.70
N THR A 21 -4.10 -14.11 -3.11
CA THR A 21 -3.65 -15.26 -3.85
C THR A 21 -4.60 -15.32 -5.02
N SER A 22 -4.08 -15.35 -6.22
CA SER A 22 -4.90 -15.46 -7.44
C SER A 22 -5.74 -16.71 -7.29
N TRP A 23 -6.92 -16.54 -6.73
CA TRP A 23 -7.90 -17.56 -6.65
C TRP A 23 -8.30 -17.88 -8.08
N ILE A 24 -8.17 -19.10 -8.46
CA ILE A 24 -8.86 -19.62 -9.65
C ILE A 24 -10.02 -20.43 -9.07
N PRO A 25 -11.18 -19.84 -8.85
CA PRO A 25 -12.34 -20.62 -8.45
C PRO A 25 -12.74 -21.44 -9.66
N THR A 26 -12.98 -22.68 -9.42
CA THR A 26 -13.42 -23.61 -10.45
C THR A 26 -14.91 -23.46 -10.77
N SER A 27 -15.68 -22.85 -9.84
CA SER A 27 -17.13 -22.69 -10.01
C SER A 27 -17.59 -21.33 -9.47
N PRO A 28 -18.17 -20.47 -10.31
CA PRO A 28 -18.83 -19.24 -9.85
C PRO A 28 -20.17 -19.59 -9.17
N LEU A 29 -20.64 -18.71 -8.26
CA LEU A 29 -21.98 -18.79 -7.68
C LEU A 29 -23.07 -18.70 -8.77
N VAL A 30 -22.86 -17.79 -9.73
CA VAL A 30 -23.72 -17.59 -10.88
C VAL A 30 -22.86 -17.35 -12.11
N GLN A 31 -23.13 -18.05 -13.18
CA GLN A 31 -22.56 -17.80 -14.50
C GLN A 31 -23.67 -17.29 -15.43
N ILE A 32 -23.44 -16.19 -16.11
CA ILE A 32 -24.38 -15.60 -17.06
C ILE A 32 -23.72 -15.59 -18.44
N GLY A 33 -24.19 -16.49 -19.30
CA GLY A 33 -23.53 -16.76 -20.58
C GLY A 33 -22.16 -17.39 -20.35
N ASP A 34 -21.25 -17.20 -21.30
CA ASP A 34 -19.89 -17.75 -21.25
C ASP A 34 -18.87 -16.78 -20.66
N ASP A 35 -19.26 -15.52 -20.46
CA ASP A 35 -18.31 -14.44 -20.20
C ASP A 35 -18.45 -13.79 -18.83
N LEU A 36 -19.57 -13.91 -18.11
CA LEU A 36 -19.81 -13.25 -16.83
C LEU A 36 -19.94 -14.26 -15.69
N ASP A 37 -18.98 -14.21 -14.79
CA ASP A 37 -18.94 -14.97 -13.55
C ASP A 37 -19.17 -14.07 -12.34
N ILE A 38 -20.03 -14.54 -11.42
CA ILE A 38 -20.33 -13.86 -10.15
C ILE A 38 -19.93 -14.78 -9.02
N PHE A 39 -19.10 -14.25 -8.11
CA PHE A 39 -18.64 -14.97 -6.92
C PHE A 39 -19.10 -14.27 -5.66
N THR A 40 -19.43 -15.02 -4.61
CA THR A 40 -19.36 -14.52 -3.25
C THR A 40 -17.91 -14.55 -2.79
N ASP A 41 -17.49 -13.49 -2.12
CA ASP A 41 -16.12 -13.33 -1.64
C ASP A 41 -16.19 -12.80 -0.21
N SER A 42 -16.02 -13.68 0.76
CA SER A 42 -16.24 -13.35 2.17
C SER A 42 -15.05 -13.76 3.01
N SER A 43 -14.79 -13.01 4.08
CA SER A 43 -13.74 -13.37 5.04
C SER A 43 -14.19 -13.14 6.48
N LEU A 44 -13.60 -13.94 7.36
CA LEU A 44 -13.67 -13.78 8.82
C LEU A 44 -12.24 -13.68 9.32
N ALA A 45 -11.93 -12.68 10.14
CA ALA A 45 -10.64 -12.54 10.76
C ALA A 45 -10.77 -12.25 12.26
N VAL A 46 -9.79 -12.73 13.02
CA VAL A 46 -9.54 -12.36 14.42
C VAL A 46 -8.16 -11.74 14.47
N GLU A 47 -8.07 -10.55 15.00
CA GLU A 47 -6.79 -9.87 15.20
C GLU A 47 -6.58 -9.54 16.66
N THR A 48 -5.37 -9.79 17.16
CA THR A 48 -4.95 -9.43 18.52
C THR A 48 -3.67 -8.63 18.41
N THR A 49 -3.67 -7.44 19.00
CA THR A 49 -2.49 -6.58 19.08
C THR A 49 -2.21 -6.18 20.52
N ASP A 50 -0.96 -6.01 20.89
CA ASP A 50 -0.55 -5.47 22.20
C ASP A 50 -0.47 -3.94 22.19
N ASN A 51 -0.53 -3.31 21.00
CA ASN A 51 -0.41 -1.86 20.85
C ASN A 51 -1.36 -1.30 19.78
N LEU A 52 -2.65 -1.26 20.09
CA LEU A 52 -3.72 -0.80 19.19
C LEU A 52 -3.49 0.61 18.63
N TYR A 53 -2.86 1.48 19.42
CA TYR A 53 -2.70 2.89 19.06
C TYR A 53 -1.31 3.23 18.53
N SER A 54 -0.40 2.24 18.41
CA SER A 54 0.99 2.46 17.94
C SER A 54 1.71 3.57 18.73
N GLN A 55 1.66 3.45 20.07
CA GLN A 55 2.19 4.43 21.02
C GLN A 55 3.14 3.76 22.02
N ALA A 56 3.99 4.58 22.69
CA ALA A 56 4.88 4.10 23.74
C ALA A 56 4.12 3.40 24.90
N ALA A 57 2.96 3.94 25.29
CA ALA A 57 2.03 3.31 26.22
C ALA A 57 1.04 2.43 25.47
N GLY A 58 1.45 1.25 25.05
CA GLY A 58 0.65 0.33 24.27
C GLY A 58 -0.67 -0.07 24.99
N ARG A 59 -1.73 -0.28 24.24
CA ARG A 59 -2.98 -0.87 24.71
C ARG A 59 -3.29 -2.12 23.90
N SER A 60 -3.42 -3.25 24.59
CA SER A 60 -3.81 -4.51 23.96
C SER A 60 -5.28 -4.47 23.55
N ALA A 61 -5.57 -5.07 22.40
CA ALA A 61 -6.91 -5.24 21.90
C ALA A 61 -7.06 -6.53 21.11
N THR A 62 -8.25 -7.11 21.14
CA THR A 62 -8.66 -8.20 20.24
C THR A 62 -9.97 -7.79 19.58
N PHE A 63 -10.06 -7.98 18.28
CA PHE A 63 -11.26 -7.69 17.52
C PHE A 63 -11.50 -8.71 16.41
N PHE A 64 -12.77 -8.82 16.04
CA PHE A 64 -13.22 -9.64 14.92
C PHE A 64 -13.56 -8.75 13.74
N THR A 65 -13.31 -9.27 12.55
CA THR A 65 -13.74 -8.63 11.31
C THR A 65 -14.46 -9.65 10.45
N ILE A 66 -15.71 -9.35 10.09
CA ILE A 66 -16.50 -10.14 9.13
C ILE A 66 -16.66 -9.29 7.89
N SER A 67 -16.23 -9.78 6.75
CA SER A 67 -16.23 -9.03 5.49
C SER A 67 -16.95 -9.79 4.39
N PRO A 68 -18.28 -9.72 4.30
CA PRO A 68 -19.00 -10.22 3.14
C PRO A 68 -18.67 -9.38 1.90
N GLY A 69 -18.60 -10.05 0.75
CA GLY A 69 -18.29 -9.39 -0.51
C GLY A 69 -18.82 -10.16 -1.72
N ILE A 70 -18.77 -9.47 -2.86
CA ILE A 70 -19.15 -9.98 -4.18
C ILE A 70 -18.06 -9.59 -5.16
N THR A 71 -17.67 -10.54 -6.01
CA THR A 71 -16.77 -10.32 -7.16
C THR A 71 -17.51 -10.61 -8.45
N LEU A 72 -17.39 -9.71 -9.42
CA LEU A 72 -17.86 -9.88 -10.80
C LEU A 72 -16.62 -9.99 -11.68
N GLU A 73 -16.57 -11.02 -12.53
CA GLU A 73 -15.53 -11.22 -13.53
C GLU A 73 -16.16 -11.39 -14.90
N TYR A 74 -15.80 -10.52 -15.85
CA TYR A 74 -16.31 -10.52 -17.21
C TYR A 74 -15.17 -10.61 -18.20
N GLY A 75 -15.39 -11.38 -19.25
CA GLY A 75 -14.53 -11.39 -20.43
C GLY A 75 -13.19 -12.09 -20.21
N ARG A 76 -13.14 -13.15 -19.39
CA ARG A 76 -11.94 -13.99 -19.27
C ARG A 76 -11.46 -14.40 -20.66
N GLU A 77 -10.14 -14.24 -20.90
CA GLU A 77 -9.50 -14.61 -22.16
C GLU A 77 -10.01 -13.84 -23.39
N THR A 78 -10.87 -12.83 -23.21
CA THR A 78 -11.31 -11.94 -24.30
C THR A 78 -10.44 -10.70 -24.41
N GLY A 79 -10.68 -9.88 -25.43
CA GLY A 79 -10.00 -8.59 -25.59
C GLY A 79 -10.38 -7.54 -24.53
N LEU A 80 -11.50 -7.75 -23.82
CA LEU A 80 -11.97 -6.90 -22.73
C LEU A 80 -12.18 -7.74 -21.47
N GLU A 81 -11.38 -7.51 -20.45
CA GLU A 81 -11.50 -8.12 -19.13
C GLU A 81 -11.98 -7.08 -18.12
N VAL A 82 -12.99 -7.40 -17.31
CA VAL A 82 -13.49 -6.55 -16.24
C VAL A 82 -13.57 -7.36 -14.94
N ILE A 83 -13.00 -6.83 -13.86
CA ILE A 83 -13.10 -7.41 -12.51
C ILE A 83 -13.60 -6.32 -11.58
N LEU A 84 -14.71 -6.55 -10.91
CA LEU A 84 -15.26 -5.65 -9.89
C LEU A 84 -15.37 -6.42 -8.58
N LEU A 85 -14.91 -5.82 -7.50
CA LEU A 85 -15.00 -6.38 -6.15
C LEU A 85 -15.60 -5.34 -5.21
N ALA A 86 -16.61 -5.75 -4.44
CA ALA A 86 -17.18 -4.96 -3.37
C ALA A 86 -17.21 -5.80 -2.08
N ARG A 87 -16.70 -5.24 -0.99
CA ARG A 87 -16.72 -5.84 0.36
C ARG A 87 -17.10 -4.79 1.39
N ARG A 88 -17.80 -5.22 2.44
CA ARG A 88 -18.03 -4.43 3.65
C ARG A 88 -17.55 -5.21 4.85
N GLY A 89 -16.58 -4.66 5.58
CA GLY A 89 -16.07 -5.20 6.82
C GLY A 89 -16.84 -4.64 8.02
N PHE A 90 -17.25 -5.52 8.92
CA PHE A 90 -17.81 -5.19 10.23
C PHE A 90 -16.75 -5.55 11.26
N VAL A 91 -16.27 -4.55 12.01
CA VAL A 91 -15.21 -4.69 13.01
C VAL A 91 -15.83 -4.55 14.38
N GLU A 92 -15.65 -5.55 15.26
CA GLU A 92 -16.17 -5.57 16.61
C GLU A 92 -15.05 -5.88 17.61
N PHE A 93 -14.86 -5.01 18.61
CA PHE A 93 -13.89 -5.20 19.68
C PHE A 93 -14.47 -6.09 20.80
N THR A 94 -13.65 -7.01 21.30
CA THR A 94 -14.04 -7.91 22.40
C THR A 94 -14.11 -7.20 23.76
N ASP A 95 -13.27 -6.17 23.95
CA ASP A 95 -13.25 -5.35 25.16
C ASP A 95 -14.41 -4.34 25.12
N SER A 96 -15.29 -4.39 26.13
CA SER A 96 -16.41 -3.46 26.26
C SER A 96 -16.00 -2.00 26.35
N ALA A 97 -14.79 -1.71 26.84
CA ALA A 97 -14.22 -0.36 26.90
C ALA A 97 -13.71 0.15 25.53
N LEU A 98 -13.70 -0.69 24.51
CA LEU A 98 -13.31 -0.36 23.14
C LEU A 98 -14.46 -0.42 22.14
N ARG A 99 -15.70 -0.67 22.60
CA ARG A 99 -16.89 -0.77 21.72
C ARG A 99 -17.18 0.50 20.92
N ASP A 100 -16.77 1.65 21.42
CA ASP A 100 -16.89 2.92 20.68
C ASP A 100 -15.98 2.97 19.44
N LEU A 101 -15.06 2.02 19.31
CA LEU A 101 -14.19 1.82 18.15
C LEU A 101 -14.74 0.80 17.16
N ASP A 102 -15.88 0.15 17.46
CA ASP A 102 -16.56 -0.72 16.49
C ASP A 102 -16.84 0.07 15.21
N ASP A 103 -16.61 -0.57 14.06
CA ASP A 103 -16.51 0.15 12.80
C ASP A 103 -17.08 -0.64 11.64
N GLN A 104 -17.46 0.09 10.59
CA GLN A 104 -17.76 -0.47 9.27
C GLN A 104 -16.78 0.10 8.26
N ARG A 105 -16.18 -0.77 7.45
CA ARG A 105 -15.15 -0.41 6.48
C ARG A 105 -15.51 -0.93 5.11
N ASP A 106 -15.62 -0.04 4.16
CA ASP A 106 -15.92 -0.40 2.78
C ASP A 106 -14.62 -0.59 1.99
N PHE A 107 -14.62 -1.59 1.14
CA PHE A 107 -13.62 -1.84 0.14
C PHE A 107 -14.27 -2.09 -1.21
N LEU A 108 -13.92 -1.27 -2.19
CA LEU A 108 -14.35 -1.40 -3.57
C LEU A 108 -13.12 -1.43 -4.45
N SER A 109 -13.08 -2.32 -5.43
CA SER A 109 -12.06 -2.26 -6.48
C SER A 109 -12.65 -2.60 -7.83
N GLY A 110 -12.12 -1.98 -8.87
CA GLY A 110 -12.47 -2.23 -10.25
C GLY A 110 -11.21 -2.26 -11.10
N LYS A 111 -11.14 -3.27 -11.95
CA LYS A 111 -10.07 -3.42 -12.94
C LYS A 111 -10.70 -3.66 -14.31
N VAL A 112 -10.30 -2.83 -15.26
CA VAL A 112 -10.68 -3.00 -16.67
C VAL A 112 -9.40 -3.11 -17.47
N ARG A 113 -9.33 -4.12 -18.31
CA ARG A 113 -8.23 -4.31 -19.24
C ARG A 113 -8.78 -4.51 -20.63
N PHE A 114 -8.32 -3.68 -21.54
CA PHE A 114 -8.63 -3.79 -22.95
C PHE A 114 -7.35 -4.09 -23.75
N SER A 115 -7.41 -5.14 -24.57
CA SER A 115 -6.33 -5.52 -25.46
C SER A 115 -6.92 -5.88 -26.82
N THR A 116 -6.47 -5.21 -27.85
CA THR A 116 -6.94 -5.46 -29.23
C THR A 116 -6.41 -6.78 -29.82
N GLY A 117 -5.61 -7.55 -29.05
CA GLY A 117 -4.81 -8.64 -29.60
C GLY A 117 -3.62 -8.13 -30.46
N GLY A 118 -3.56 -6.81 -30.66
CA GLY A 118 -2.52 -6.08 -31.39
C GLY A 118 -1.52 -5.37 -30.47
N PRO A 119 -0.94 -4.24 -30.93
CA PRO A 119 0.11 -3.55 -30.20
C PRO A 119 -0.37 -2.76 -28.98
N LEU A 120 -1.66 -2.43 -28.90
CA LEU A 120 -2.22 -1.57 -27.85
C LEU A 120 -2.85 -2.39 -26.72
N THR A 121 -2.51 -2.02 -25.50
CA THR A 121 -3.21 -2.44 -24.28
C THR A 121 -3.52 -1.23 -23.43
N ILE A 122 -4.76 -1.15 -22.93
CA ILE A 122 -5.21 -0.12 -22.00
C ILE A 122 -5.67 -0.83 -20.73
N SER A 123 -5.31 -0.29 -19.56
CA SER A 123 -5.80 -0.76 -18.28
C SER A 123 -6.26 0.39 -17.41
N LEU A 124 -7.38 0.18 -16.73
CA LEU A 124 -7.92 1.07 -15.70
C LEU A 124 -8.00 0.27 -14.40
N ASP A 125 -7.33 0.76 -13.37
CA ASP A 125 -7.42 0.23 -12.02
C ASP A 125 -8.02 1.32 -11.12
N SER A 126 -9.06 0.97 -10.35
CA SER A 126 -9.70 1.89 -9.41
C SER A 126 -9.92 1.17 -8.10
N SER A 127 -9.65 1.85 -6.99
CA SER A 127 -9.95 1.32 -5.67
C SER A 127 -10.41 2.39 -4.70
N TYR A 128 -11.25 1.97 -3.77
CA TYR A 128 -11.66 2.68 -2.57
C TYR A 128 -11.46 1.78 -1.38
N ARG A 129 -10.82 2.27 -0.33
CA ARG A 129 -10.56 1.49 0.87
C ARG A 129 -10.66 2.36 2.11
N GLU A 130 -11.42 1.89 3.08
CA GLU A 130 -11.46 2.46 4.42
C GLU A 130 -10.55 1.66 5.37
N THR A 131 -9.81 2.37 6.20
CA THR A 131 -8.94 1.80 7.24
C THR A 131 -9.08 2.59 8.53
N ALA A 132 -8.80 1.97 9.65
CA ALA A 132 -8.71 2.64 10.95
C ALA A 132 -7.45 2.12 11.67
N ARG A 133 -6.30 2.72 11.36
CA ARG A 133 -5.00 2.36 11.93
C ARG A 133 -4.12 3.60 12.10
N ASN A 134 -3.28 3.56 13.12
CA ASN A 134 -2.34 4.64 13.41
C ASN A 134 -0.90 4.33 12.98
N ASP A 135 -0.61 3.12 12.53
CA ASP A 135 0.74 2.66 12.18
C ASP A 135 1.39 3.55 11.10
N ASP A 136 0.59 3.95 10.10
CA ASP A 136 1.06 4.80 9.01
C ASP A 136 1.49 6.20 9.48
N LEU A 137 0.84 6.71 10.52
CA LEU A 137 1.13 8.03 11.07
C LEU A 137 2.39 8.01 11.94
N ALA A 138 2.58 6.95 12.70
CA ALA A 138 3.76 6.75 13.52
C ALA A 138 5.03 6.64 12.64
N SER A 139 4.93 5.98 11.48
CA SER A 139 6.02 5.91 10.50
C SER A 139 6.41 7.28 9.90
N GLN A 140 5.52 8.26 10.00
CA GLN A 140 5.73 9.65 9.56
C GLN A 140 6.17 10.58 10.70
N GLY A 141 6.49 10.03 11.88
CA GLY A 141 6.91 10.81 13.04
C GLY A 141 5.78 11.52 13.78
N ILE A 142 4.51 11.18 13.48
CA ILE A 142 3.36 11.70 14.19
C ILE A 142 3.18 10.90 15.46
N THR A 143 3.45 11.52 16.60
CA THR A 143 3.38 10.85 17.90
C THR A 143 1.95 10.80 18.43
N GLY A 144 1.68 9.86 19.33
CA GLY A 144 0.39 9.71 20.00
C GLY A 144 -0.09 10.94 20.78
N ALA A 145 0.79 11.90 21.07
CA ALA A 145 0.40 13.20 21.63
C ALA A 145 -0.52 14.01 20.71
N VAL A 146 -0.44 13.75 19.39
CA VAL A 146 -1.28 14.41 18.37
C VAL A 146 -2.61 13.68 18.19
N ILE A 147 -2.60 12.34 18.28
CA ILE A 147 -3.74 11.50 17.89
C ILE A 147 -4.57 11.09 19.11
N GLY A 148 -3.97 11.07 20.31
CA GLY A 148 -4.63 10.56 21.52
C GLY A 148 -4.90 9.06 21.45
N ALA A 149 -5.82 8.56 22.29
CA ALA A 149 -6.22 7.15 22.37
C ALA A 149 -7.35 6.81 21.39
N ASN A 150 -7.21 7.20 20.11
CA ASN A 150 -8.21 6.95 19.07
C ASN A 150 -7.60 6.35 17.81
N LEU A 151 -8.41 5.60 17.08
CA LEU A 151 -8.07 5.12 15.74
C LEU A 151 -8.50 6.16 14.72
N LEU A 152 -7.55 6.61 13.90
CA LEU A 152 -7.85 7.47 12.77
C LEU A 152 -8.47 6.66 11.64
N ARG A 153 -9.67 7.04 11.27
CA ARG A 153 -10.35 6.50 10.09
C ARG A 153 -9.85 7.23 8.84
N GLN A 154 -9.41 6.44 7.88
CA GLN A 154 -8.93 6.95 6.60
C GLN A 154 -9.75 6.34 5.47
N ALA A 155 -10.09 7.14 4.48
CA ALA A 155 -10.62 6.71 3.21
C ALA A 155 -9.59 7.00 2.11
N ASN A 156 -9.13 5.97 1.45
CA ASN A 156 -8.14 6.04 0.38
C ASN A 156 -8.80 5.73 -0.95
N TYR A 157 -8.67 6.63 -1.90
CA TYR A 157 -9.10 6.47 -3.29
C TYR A 157 -7.88 6.37 -4.17
N SER A 158 -7.90 5.46 -5.13
CA SER A 158 -6.85 5.34 -6.12
C SER A 158 -7.45 5.01 -7.48
N HIS A 159 -7.03 5.73 -8.50
CA HIS A 159 -7.39 5.51 -9.90
C HIS A 159 -6.11 5.55 -10.73
N ALA A 160 -5.93 4.60 -11.62
CA ALA A 160 -4.81 4.57 -12.56
C ALA A 160 -5.30 4.14 -13.93
N LEU A 161 -4.98 4.91 -14.95
CA LEU A 161 -5.21 4.59 -16.35
C LEU A 161 -3.85 4.50 -17.02
N ASP A 162 -3.55 3.35 -17.61
CA ASP A 162 -2.31 3.09 -18.31
C ASP A 162 -2.59 2.64 -19.74
N ALA A 163 -1.77 3.09 -20.66
CA ALA A 163 -1.79 2.69 -22.06
C ALA A 163 -0.38 2.28 -22.49
N ASP A 164 -0.25 1.04 -22.92
CA ASP A 164 0.97 0.46 -23.45
C ASP A 164 0.84 0.25 -24.95
N TYR A 165 1.74 0.82 -25.72
CA TYR A 165 1.79 0.65 -27.16
C TYR A 165 3.11 0.02 -27.59
N ARG A 166 3.04 -1.13 -28.26
CA ARG A 166 4.19 -1.80 -28.83
C ARG A 166 4.44 -1.24 -30.24
N LEU A 167 5.42 -0.33 -30.31
CA LEU A 167 5.79 0.33 -31.57
C LEU A 167 6.44 -0.67 -32.56
N SER A 168 7.21 -1.63 -32.04
CA SER A 168 7.82 -2.73 -32.78
C SER A 168 7.97 -3.94 -31.87
N GLU A 169 8.50 -5.05 -32.39
CA GLU A 169 8.80 -6.23 -31.54
C GLU A 169 9.74 -5.92 -30.38
N LYS A 170 10.59 -4.87 -30.53
CA LYS A 170 11.62 -4.51 -29.54
C LYS A 170 11.38 -3.19 -28.84
N VAL A 171 10.40 -2.38 -29.25
CA VAL A 171 10.16 -1.06 -28.68
C VAL A 171 8.75 -0.97 -28.15
N GLN A 172 8.62 -0.55 -26.89
CA GLN A 172 7.34 -0.31 -26.21
C GLN A 172 7.34 1.12 -25.64
N ILE A 173 6.20 1.78 -25.72
CA ILE A 173 5.93 3.08 -25.11
C ILE A 173 4.76 2.89 -24.16
N GLY A 174 4.94 3.33 -22.91
CA GLY A 174 3.91 3.37 -21.88
C GLY A 174 3.62 4.81 -21.48
N VAL A 175 2.36 5.13 -21.34
CA VAL A 175 1.88 6.42 -20.79
C VAL A 175 0.77 6.12 -19.82
N GLY A 176 0.80 6.79 -18.67
CA GLY A 176 -0.25 6.63 -17.67
C GLY A 176 -0.66 7.94 -17.04
N VAL A 177 -1.76 7.90 -16.32
CA VAL A 177 -2.18 8.92 -15.36
C VAL A 177 -2.77 8.21 -14.16
N SER A 178 -2.34 8.61 -12.97
CA SER A 178 -2.96 8.12 -11.74
C SER A 178 -3.30 9.26 -10.80
N ARG A 179 -4.33 9.03 -9.98
CA ARG A 179 -4.72 9.93 -8.90
C ARG A 179 -4.95 9.11 -7.65
N ALA A 180 -4.34 9.53 -6.55
CA ALA A 180 -4.56 8.96 -5.23
C ALA A 180 -4.99 10.07 -4.27
N TYR A 181 -6.09 9.85 -3.55
CA TYR A 181 -6.62 10.80 -2.58
C TYR A 181 -6.78 10.11 -1.23
N ASN A 182 -6.26 10.74 -0.18
CA ASN A 182 -6.38 10.28 1.19
C ASN A 182 -7.20 11.30 2.00
N HIS A 183 -8.29 10.82 2.59
CA HIS A 183 -9.20 11.61 3.40
C HIS A 183 -9.31 11.03 4.80
N TYR A 184 -9.29 11.88 5.83
CA TYR A 184 -9.48 11.48 7.22
C TYR A 184 -10.95 11.68 7.61
N LYS A 185 -11.59 10.58 8.08
CA LYS A 185 -12.97 10.60 8.55
C LYS A 185 -12.99 10.82 10.07
N ASP A 186 -13.87 11.74 10.51
CA ASP A 186 -14.29 11.97 11.91
C ASP A 186 -13.24 11.66 13.00
N PRO A 187 -12.36 12.60 13.29
CA PRO A 187 -11.47 12.44 14.41
C PRO A 187 -12.08 13.04 15.68
N THR A 188 -12.87 12.28 16.35
CA THR A 188 -13.27 12.59 17.73
C THR A 188 -12.21 12.01 18.65
N VAL A 189 -11.55 12.85 19.45
CA VAL A 189 -10.49 12.45 20.39
C VAL A 189 -11.00 12.66 21.81
N VAL A 190 -10.79 11.68 22.67
CA VAL A 190 -11.03 11.85 24.11
C VAL A 190 -9.77 12.44 24.73
N VAL A 191 -9.79 13.74 25.01
CA VAL A 191 -8.71 14.40 25.75
C VAL A 191 -9.19 14.64 27.18
N ASN A 192 -8.47 14.09 28.16
CA ASN A 192 -8.80 14.20 29.59
C ASN A 192 -10.23 13.79 29.97
N GLY A 193 -10.78 12.75 29.30
CA GLY A 193 -12.12 12.23 29.59
C GLY A 193 -13.27 13.06 28.98
N ALA A 194 -12.99 14.09 28.22
CA ALA A 194 -13.99 14.84 27.46
C ALA A 194 -13.83 14.54 25.97
N LEU A 195 -14.94 14.25 25.29
CA LEU A 195 -14.99 14.19 23.84
C LEU A 195 -14.66 15.59 23.29
N GLN A 196 -13.48 15.73 22.77
CA GLN A 196 -13.13 16.90 21.96
C GLN A 196 -13.13 16.43 20.50
N THR A 197 -13.87 17.13 19.66
CA THR A 197 -13.67 17.02 18.21
C THR A 197 -12.27 17.53 17.96
N PHE A 198 -11.33 16.59 17.81
CA PHE A 198 -9.98 16.95 17.38
C PHE A 198 -10.14 17.50 15.98
N ASN A 199 -9.64 18.70 15.80
CA ASN A 199 -9.60 19.25 14.48
C ASN A 199 -8.57 18.43 13.71
N THR A 200 -9.01 17.53 12.81
CA THR A 200 -8.14 16.76 11.89
C THR A 200 -7.23 17.62 11.06
N ASN A 201 -7.39 18.91 11.17
CA ASN A 201 -6.58 19.91 10.52
C ASN A 201 -5.08 19.83 10.87
N ALA A 202 -4.72 19.03 11.90
CA ALA A 202 -3.32 18.66 12.14
C ALA A 202 -2.78 17.65 11.10
N LEU A 203 -3.69 16.95 10.41
CA LEU A 203 -3.39 15.97 9.37
C LEU A 203 -3.86 16.53 8.05
N THR A 204 -2.98 16.57 7.09
CA THR A 204 -3.30 17.06 5.75
C THR A 204 -3.90 15.94 4.92
N GLU A 205 -5.05 16.19 4.34
CA GLU A 205 -5.53 15.40 3.24
C GLU A 205 -4.60 15.57 2.04
N THR A 206 -4.33 14.50 1.32
CA THR A 206 -3.43 14.55 0.18
C THR A 206 -4.12 14.09 -1.08
N ASP A 207 -4.01 14.89 -2.13
CA ASP A 207 -4.46 14.57 -3.49
C ASP A 207 -3.23 14.53 -4.41
N VAL A 208 -2.88 13.33 -4.85
CA VAL A 208 -1.67 13.07 -5.62
C VAL A 208 -2.04 12.70 -7.05
N VAL A 209 -1.58 13.46 -8.01
CA VAL A 209 -1.71 13.16 -9.44
C VAL A 209 -0.34 12.83 -10.00
N SER A 210 -0.22 11.69 -10.71
CA SER A 210 1.04 11.24 -11.31
C SER A 210 0.87 10.94 -12.80
N VAL A 211 1.84 11.34 -13.60
CA VAL A 211 1.88 11.11 -15.05
C VAL A 211 3.22 10.46 -15.41
N PRO A 212 3.29 9.13 -15.49
CA PRO A 212 4.45 8.42 -16.00
C PRO A 212 4.48 8.37 -17.54
N VAL A 213 5.68 8.44 -18.10
CA VAL A 213 5.98 8.14 -19.50
C VAL A 213 7.19 7.24 -19.55
N ASP A 214 7.05 6.08 -20.16
CA ASP A 214 8.09 5.07 -20.28
C ASP A 214 8.39 4.78 -21.76
N ILE A 215 9.66 4.68 -22.11
CA ILE A 215 10.11 4.19 -23.41
C ILE A 215 11.10 3.07 -23.16
N GLU A 216 10.79 1.88 -23.65
CA GLU A 216 11.59 0.68 -23.39
C GLU A 216 12.04 0.03 -24.69
N TYR A 217 13.28 -0.47 -24.68
CA TYR A 217 13.89 -1.21 -25.76
C TYR A 217 14.36 -2.59 -25.29
N GLN A 218 13.94 -3.63 -26.00
CA GLN A 218 14.40 -5.00 -25.77
C GLN A 218 15.78 -5.20 -26.36
N ALA A 219 16.82 -4.99 -25.56
CA ALA A 219 18.20 -5.13 -26.02
C ALA A 219 18.62 -6.60 -26.17
N PHE A 220 18.08 -7.48 -25.31
CA PHE A 220 18.28 -8.93 -25.34
C PHE A 220 16.94 -9.63 -25.27
N GLU A 221 16.91 -10.91 -25.63
CA GLU A 221 15.65 -11.70 -25.68
C GLU A 221 14.79 -11.58 -24.42
N LYS A 222 15.43 -11.45 -23.26
CA LYS A 222 14.77 -11.43 -21.96
C LYS A 222 15.02 -10.17 -21.14
N LEU A 223 15.72 -9.17 -21.70
CA LEU A 223 16.13 -7.99 -20.96
C LEU A 223 15.78 -6.70 -21.70
N TRP A 224 15.07 -5.83 -21.01
CA TRP A 224 14.61 -4.53 -21.46
C TRP A 224 15.37 -3.42 -20.75
N PHE A 225 15.72 -2.38 -21.48
CA PHE A 225 16.23 -1.11 -20.96
C PHE A 225 15.31 0.00 -21.41
N GLY A 226 15.13 0.99 -20.56
CA GLY A 226 14.23 2.08 -20.85
C GLY A 226 14.66 3.39 -20.23
N PHE A 227 13.93 4.41 -20.61
CA PHE A 227 13.94 5.72 -19.99
C PHE A 227 12.56 5.98 -19.42
N ARG A 228 12.49 6.51 -18.18
CA ARG A 228 11.28 6.91 -17.52
C ARG A 228 11.32 8.38 -17.15
N TYR A 229 10.28 9.10 -17.53
CA TYR A 229 9.89 10.36 -16.94
C TYR A 229 8.66 10.15 -16.08
N LEU A 230 8.62 10.74 -14.89
CA LEU A 230 7.44 10.75 -14.02
C LEU A 230 7.28 12.16 -13.48
N ARG A 231 6.13 12.77 -13.74
CA ARG A 231 5.69 13.98 -13.05
C ARG A 231 4.63 13.63 -12.03
N GLU A 232 4.83 14.12 -10.80
CA GLU A 232 3.86 13.96 -9.72
C GLU A 232 3.60 15.31 -9.06
N GLN A 233 2.34 15.58 -8.77
CA GLN A 233 1.90 16.72 -8.01
C GLN A 233 1.05 16.22 -6.85
N ALA A 234 1.44 16.58 -5.63
CA ALA A 234 0.69 16.30 -4.42
C ALA A 234 0.20 17.63 -3.84
N ASP A 235 -1.11 17.81 -3.81
CA ASP A 235 -1.76 18.94 -3.16
C ASP A 235 -2.14 18.54 -1.72
N TYR A 236 -1.88 19.42 -0.76
CA TYR A 236 -2.25 19.25 0.64
C TYR A 236 -3.37 20.19 1.00
N GLU A 237 -4.44 19.66 1.58
CA GLU A 237 -5.46 20.47 2.22
C GLU A 237 -5.25 20.43 3.73
N ALA A 238 -4.81 21.54 4.31
CA ALA A 238 -4.64 21.69 5.74
C ALA A 238 -5.41 22.92 6.21
N ALA A 239 -5.99 22.84 7.40
CA ALA A 239 -6.58 24.01 8.06
C ALA A 239 -5.74 24.38 9.30
N PRO A 240 -5.80 25.64 9.79
CA PRO A 240 -5.17 26.01 11.04
C PRO A 240 -5.69 25.19 12.20
N TYR A 241 -4.82 24.74 13.10
CA TYR A 241 -5.19 23.92 14.26
C TYR A 241 -4.57 24.44 15.55
N PHE A 242 -5.15 24.07 16.70
CA PHE A 242 -4.56 24.30 17.99
C PHE A 242 -3.69 23.11 18.41
N ASP A 243 -2.43 23.37 18.76
CA ASP A 243 -1.56 22.32 19.29
C ASP A 243 -1.91 21.95 20.73
N SER A 244 -1.23 20.95 21.29
CA SER A 244 -1.44 20.49 22.67
C SER A 244 -1.22 21.55 23.75
N SER A 245 -0.53 22.65 23.43
CA SER A 245 -0.35 23.80 24.31
C SER A 245 -1.47 24.83 24.19
N GLY A 246 -2.43 24.64 23.25
CA GLY A 246 -3.48 25.61 22.93
C GLY A 246 -3.01 26.75 22.02
N ALA A 247 -1.82 26.65 21.43
CA ALA A 247 -1.34 27.63 20.47
C ALA A 247 -1.89 27.35 19.08
N LEU A 248 -2.43 28.39 18.42
CA LEU A 248 -2.89 28.32 17.03
C LEU A 248 -1.70 28.10 16.10
N ARG A 249 -1.71 26.99 15.36
CA ARG A 249 -0.77 26.71 14.27
C ARG A 249 -1.41 27.09 12.94
N PRO A 250 -0.68 27.78 12.06
CA PRO A 250 -1.20 28.09 10.73
C PRO A 250 -1.42 26.81 9.93
N ALA A 251 -2.34 26.87 8.97
CA ALA A 251 -2.40 25.87 7.92
C ALA A 251 -1.02 25.75 7.27
N LEU A 252 -0.59 24.52 7.01
CA LEU A 252 0.60 24.27 6.18
C LEU A 252 0.10 24.15 4.74
N PRO A 253 0.13 25.23 3.95
CA PRO A 253 -0.24 25.14 2.56
C PRO A 253 0.79 24.27 1.88
N GLY A 254 0.35 23.44 0.98
CA GLY A 254 1.37 22.69 0.35
C GLY A 254 0.97 22.09 -0.97
N ARG A 255 1.83 22.35 -1.90
CA ARG A 255 1.95 21.57 -3.12
C ARG A 255 3.38 21.07 -3.19
N LEU A 256 3.53 19.74 -3.26
CA LEU A 256 4.79 19.13 -3.63
C LEU A 256 4.71 18.75 -5.10
N THR A 257 5.60 19.30 -5.90
CA THR A 257 5.78 18.88 -7.30
C THR A 257 7.06 18.07 -7.39
N LYS A 258 7.03 16.92 -8.08
CA LYS A 258 8.17 16.05 -8.30
C LYS A 258 8.30 15.74 -9.79
N ASP A 259 9.52 15.81 -10.31
CA ASP A 259 9.88 15.35 -11.64
C ASP A 259 11.02 14.35 -11.52
N PHE A 260 10.77 13.11 -11.90
CA PHE A 260 11.79 12.06 -11.95
C PHE A 260 12.23 11.83 -13.39
N TYR A 261 13.54 11.73 -13.58
CA TYR A 261 14.17 11.39 -14.85
C TYR A 261 15.16 10.25 -14.60
N GLY A 262 14.98 9.11 -15.27
CA GLY A 262 15.83 7.98 -14.96
C GLY A 262 15.83 6.89 -16.01
N LEU A 263 16.77 5.98 -15.83
CA LEU A 263 16.89 4.76 -16.58
C LEU A 263 16.12 3.65 -15.87
N THR A 264 15.53 2.77 -16.65
CA THR A 264 14.87 1.57 -16.17
C THR A 264 15.47 0.34 -16.83
N THR A 265 15.48 -0.76 -16.12
CA THR A 265 15.74 -2.07 -16.68
C THR A 265 14.83 -3.11 -16.07
N ARG A 266 14.41 -4.07 -16.86
CA ARG A 266 13.62 -5.22 -16.37
C ARG A 266 13.87 -6.46 -17.20
N GLY A 267 13.80 -7.60 -16.56
CA GLY A 267 13.87 -8.86 -17.29
C GLY A 267 14.47 -9.99 -16.47
N GLN A 268 14.79 -11.07 -17.18
CA GLN A 268 15.40 -12.27 -16.63
C GLN A 268 16.92 -12.16 -16.76
N LEU A 269 17.61 -12.29 -15.63
CA LEU A 269 19.09 -12.22 -15.57
C LEU A 269 19.75 -13.57 -15.77
N THR A 270 18.99 -14.68 -15.74
CA THR A 270 19.49 -16.02 -15.97
C THR A 270 18.76 -16.69 -17.14
N GLU A 271 19.44 -17.55 -17.87
CA GLU A 271 18.82 -18.33 -18.96
C GLU A 271 17.65 -19.19 -18.46
N SER A 272 17.76 -19.74 -17.25
CA SER A 272 16.71 -20.54 -16.63
C SER A 272 15.46 -19.74 -16.26
N GLY A 273 15.50 -18.39 -16.34
CA GLY A 273 14.40 -17.53 -15.91
C GLY A 273 14.16 -17.46 -14.40
N LYS A 274 15.04 -18.10 -13.61
CA LYS A 274 14.89 -18.16 -12.15
C LYS A 274 15.18 -16.85 -11.44
N LEU A 275 16.01 -15.98 -12.01
CA LEU A 275 16.32 -14.67 -11.46
C LEU A 275 15.75 -13.57 -12.35
N ASN A 276 14.76 -12.85 -11.82
CA ASN A 276 14.17 -11.68 -12.43
C ASN A 276 14.60 -10.43 -11.70
N ALA A 277 14.90 -9.37 -12.43
CA ALA A 277 15.25 -8.08 -11.89
C ALA A 277 14.44 -6.97 -12.53
N THR A 278 14.17 -5.96 -11.71
CA THR A 278 13.68 -4.66 -12.16
C THR A 278 14.48 -3.60 -11.44
N ALA A 279 15.00 -2.62 -12.15
CA ALA A 279 15.69 -1.51 -11.54
C ALA A 279 15.30 -0.19 -12.21
N ARG A 280 15.28 0.84 -11.40
CA ARG A 280 15.10 2.23 -11.80
C ARG A 280 16.16 3.05 -11.07
N VAL A 281 16.85 3.92 -11.77
CA VAL A 281 17.84 4.83 -11.20
C VAL A 281 17.79 6.17 -11.92
N GLY A 282 17.79 7.24 -11.18
CA GLY A 282 17.71 8.57 -11.77
C GLY A 282 17.77 9.68 -10.73
N TRP A 283 17.34 10.83 -11.15
CA TRP A 283 17.28 12.03 -10.34
C TRP A 283 15.82 12.41 -10.14
N LEU A 284 15.49 12.73 -8.91
CA LEU A 284 14.22 13.29 -8.50
C LEU A 284 14.44 14.76 -8.19
N GLN A 285 13.87 15.64 -9.00
CA GLN A 285 13.76 17.06 -8.69
C GLN A 285 12.42 17.30 -8.01
N PHE A 286 12.42 18.02 -6.89
CA PHE A 286 11.18 18.29 -6.18
C PHE A 286 11.16 19.74 -5.66
N GLN A 287 9.96 20.25 -5.47
CA GLN A 287 9.72 21.60 -4.99
C GLN A 287 8.46 21.64 -4.14
N ASN A 288 8.58 22.09 -2.91
CA ASN A 288 7.44 22.50 -2.09
C ASN A 288 7.01 23.92 -2.47
N GLU A 289 5.73 24.21 -2.36
CA GLU A 289 5.17 25.54 -2.63
C GLU A 289 5.87 26.61 -1.79
N GLY A 290 6.37 27.65 -2.47
CA GLY A 290 7.11 28.74 -1.82
C GLY A 290 8.56 28.43 -1.45
N ALA A 291 9.05 27.22 -1.66
CA ALA A 291 10.43 26.82 -1.42
C ALA A 291 11.26 26.76 -2.71
N ALA A 292 12.59 26.78 -2.55
CA ALA A 292 13.49 26.50 -3.66
C ALA A 292 13.36 25.03 -4.10
N SER A 293 13.59 24.77 -5.39
CA SER A 293 13.69 23.42 -5.91
C SER A 293 14.93 22.71 -5.37
N ASP A 294 14.80 21.46 -5.00
CA ASP A 294 15.90 20.59 -4.59
C ASP A 294 15.94 19.33 -5.44
N SER A 295 17.03 18.57 -5.39
CA SER A 295 17.17 17.34 -6.15
C SER A 295 17.95 16.29 -5.40
N VAL A 296 17.47 15.05 -5.47
CA VAL A 296 18.11 13.89 -4.83
C VAL A 296 18.19 12.71 -5.79
N PRO A 297 19.18 11.82 -5.64
CA PRO A 297 19.14 10.55 -6.33
C PRO A 297 17.96 9.71 -5.84
N SER A 298 17.15 9.22 -6.78
CA SER A 298 16.06 8.28 -6.53
C SER A 298 16.34 6.97 -7.25
N TRP A 299 16.11 5.86 -6.59
CA TRP A 299 16.36 4.55 -7.14
C TRP A 299 15.43 3.50 -6.55
N SER A 300 15.20 2.46 -7.33
CA SER A 300 14.46 1.28 -6.88
C SER A 300 15.05 0.06 -7.58
N VAL A 301 15.33 -0.98 -6.81
CA VAL A 301 15.83 -2.28 -7.30
C VAL A 301 14.98 -3.36 -6.69
N SER A 302 14.43 -4.24 -7.51
CA SER A 302 13.70 -5.42 -7.09
C SER A 302 14.29 -6.65 -7.75
N LEU A 303 14.65 -7.64 -6.95
CA LEU A 303 15.15 -8.94 -7.39
C LEU A 303 14.19 -10.02 -6.91
N ASN A 304 13.80 -10.91 -7.79
CA ASN A 304 13.02 -12.09 -7.47
C ASN A 304 13.76 -13.32 -7.96
N HIS A 305 14.11 -14.23 -7.06
CA HIS A 305 14.88 -15.42 -7.36
C HIS A 305 14.17 -16.69 -6.89
N VAL A 306 13.89 -17.57 -7.81
CA VAL A 306 13.34 -18.91 -7.57
C VAL A 306 14.50 -19.86 -7.30
N LEU A 307 14.75 -20.15 -6.03
CA LEU A 307 15.84 -21.05 -5.59
C LEU A 307 15.52 -22.50 -5.95
N THR A 308 14.30 -22.93 -5.65
CA THR A 308 13.77 -24.25 -5.98
C THR A 308 12.33 -24.10 -6.48
N GLU A 309 11.70 -25.19 -6.89
CA GLU A 309 10.27 -25.19 -7.27
C GLU A 309 9.33 -24.70 -6.16
N ARG A 310 9.77 -24.79 -4.91
CA ARG A 310 8.96 -24.42 -3.74
C ARG A 310 9.50 -23.21 -2.99
N LEU A 311 10.75 -22.83 -3.21
CA LEU A 311 11.41 -21.77 -2.44
C LEU A 311 11.81 -20.62 -3.35
N SER A 312 11.33 -19.44 -3.04
CA SER A 312 11.71 -18.18 -3.68
C SER A 312 12.03 -17.12 -2.66
N HIS A 313 12.88 -16.17 -3.02
CA HIS A 313 13.11 -14.97 -2.24
C HIS A 313 13.06 -13.74 -3.12
N ASN A 314 12.72 -12.61 -2.50
CA ASN A 314 12.74 -11.31 -3.11
C ASN A 314 13.52 -10.32 -2.27
N LEU A 315 14.18 -9.40 -2.94
CA LEU A 315 14.85 -8.26 -2.33
C LEU A 315 14.34 -7.01 -3.04
N THR A 316 13.86 -6.05 -2.28
CA THR A 316 13.48 -4.73 -2.80
C THR A 316 14.19 -3.65 -2.01
N LEU A 317 14.83 -2.75 -2.72
CA LEU A 317 15.53 -1.60 -2.18
C LEU A 317 15.00 -0.37 -2.90
N SER A 318 14.69 0.71 -2.18
CA SER A 318 14.21 1.94 -2.84
C SER A 318 14.53 3.19 -2.01
N ARG A 319 14.66 4.31 -2.70
CA ARG A 319 14.68 5.65 -2.11
C ARG A 319 13.79 6.58 -2.92
N ASP A 320 12.90 7.28 -2.23
CA ASP A 320 11.96 8.22 -2.83
C ASP A 320 11.61 9.35 -1.86
N VAL A 321 11.11 10.45 -2.41
CA VAL A 321 10.53 11.58 -1.64
C VAL A 321 9.03 11.57 -1.84
N THR A 322 8.28 11.58 -0.75
CA THR A 322 6.82 11.56 -0.76
C THR A 322 6.25 12.74 0.03
N ALA A 323 4.99 13.03 -0.22
CA ALA A 323 4.22 13.97 0.58
C ALA A 323 4.01 13.43 2.00
N SER A 324 4.11 14.31 2.99
CA SER A 324 3.79 13.98 4.38
C SER A 324 2.34 14.33 4.70
N SER A 325 1.67 13.51 5.49
CA SER A 325 0.33 13.80 6.02
C SER A 325 0.30 14.98 7.01
N THR A 326 1.45 15.54 7.35
CA THR A 326 1.56 16.76 8.17
C THR A 326 1.92 18.00 7.37
N GLY A 327 1.80 17.93 6.04
CA GLY A 327 2.06 19.09 5.15
C GLY A 327 3.54 19.39 4.95
N GLY A 328 4.33 18.39 4.71
CA GLY A 328 5.75 18.48 4.40
C GLY A 328 6.16 17.39 3.42
N GLN A 329 7.40 16.97 3.50
CA GLN A 329 7.94 15.88 2.69
C GLN A 329 8.62 14.84 3.57
N ASN A 330 8.63 13.60 3.07
CA ASN A 330 9.37 12.48 3.64
C ASN A 330 10.39 12.02 2.61
N ASP A 331 11.69 12.08 2.93
CA ASP A 331 12.75 11.36 2.21
C ASP A 331 12.88 9.99 2.84
N SER A 332 12.53 8.95 2.10
CA SER A 332 12.43 7.60 2.64
C SER A 332 13.32 6.63 1.88
N THR A 333 14.07 5.82 2.61
CA THR A 333 14.81 4.68 2.09
C THR A 333 14.24 3.40 2.69
N ALA A 334 13.79 2.49 1.83
CA ALA A 334 13.19 1.22 2.21
C ALA A 334 14.03 0.03 1.76
N TYR A 335 14.17 -0.94 2.64
CA TYR A 335 14.85 -2.22 2.43
C TYR A 335 13.88 -3.34 2.78
N THR A 336 13.51 -4.17 1.82
CA THR A 336 12.62 -5.31 2.06
C THR A 336 13.27 -6.60 1.58
N TYR A 337 13.32 -7.59 2.43
CA TYR A 337 13.67 -8.95 2.08
C TYR A 337 12.51 -9.88 2.40
N GLY A 338 12.13 -10.71 1.45
CA GLY A 338 11.07 -11.69 1.59
C GLY A 338 11.55 -13.09 1.22
N LEU A 339 11.02 -14.09 1.90
CA LEU A 339 11.22 -15.51 1.63
C LEU A 339 9.86 -16.17 1.57
N THR A 340 9.58 -16.93 0.51
CA THR A 340 8.34 -17.67 0.34
C THR A 340 8.63 -19.13 0.07
N MET A 341 7.99 -20.02 0.84
CA MET A 341 8.01 -21.45 0.65
C MET A 341 6.60 -21.91 0.25
N ALA A 342 6.40 -22.13 -1.04
CA ALA A 342 5.14 -22.63 -1.58
C ALA A 342 5.01 -24.13 -1.35
N ASN A 343 3.83 -24.60 -0.96
CA ASN A 343 3.56 -26.03 -0.72
C ASN A 343 4.62 -26.70 0.18
N ALA A 344 4.94 -26.08 1.33
CA ALA A 344 5.81 -26.66 2.35
C ALA A 344 5.33 -28.07 2.72
N ILE A 345 4.02 -28.20 2.92
CA ILE A 345 3.25 -29.43 2.79
C ILE A 345 2.08 -29.14 1.84
N GLU A 346 1.35 -30.16 1.40
CA GLU A 346 0.23 -29.99 0.47
C GLU A 346 -0.77 -28.93 0.99
N GLY A 347 -1.01 -27.90 0.17
CA GLY A 347 -1.90 -26.78 0.47
C GLY A 347 -1.34 -25.71 1.41
N LEU A 348 -0.18 -25.92 2.06
CA LEU A 348 0.41 -24.94 2.98
C LEU A 348 1.57 -24.17 2.34
N SER A 349 1.45 -22.86 2.30
CA SER A 349 2.54 -21.95 1.94
C SER A 349 2.97 -21.11 3.15
N LEU A 350 4.26 -20.84 3.26
CA LEU A 350 4.84 -20.04 4.32
C LEU A 350 5.52 -18.81 3.71
N ASN A 351 5.41 -17.67 4.38
CA ASN A 351 6.09 -16.45 4.00
C ASN A 351 6.75 -15.79 5.21
N LEU A 352 7.91 -15.20 4.97
CA LEU A 352 8.65 -14.37 5.93
C LEU A 352 9.05 -13.10 5.21
N SER A 353 8.88 -11.94 5.83
CA SER A 353 9.47 -10.70 5.33
C SER A 353 10.06 -9.86 6.45
N VAL A 354 11.09 -9.09 6.10
CA VAL A 354 11.69 -8.08 6.95
C VAL A 354 11.78 -6.80 6.14
N THR A 355 11.19 -5.73 6.64
CA THR A 355 11.23 -4.40 6.03
C THR A 355 11.84 -3.41 7.01
N ARG A 356 12.79 -2.62 6.55
CA ARG A 356 13.32 -1.46 7.26
C ARG A 356 13.03 -0.21 6.44
N ASN A 357 12.44 0.78 7.08
CA ASN A 357 12.20 2.10 6.51
C ASN A 357 12.95 3.13 7.33
N GLU A 358 13.87 3.84 6.68
CA GLU A 358 14.52 5.02 7.21
C GLU A 358 13.87 6.24 6.58
N THR A 359 13.21 7.07 7.36
CA THR A 359 12.46 8.23 6.86
C THR A 359 12.97 9.49 7.55
N GLU A 360 13.30 10.49 6.78
CA GLU A 360 13.54 11.86 7.27
C GLU A 360 12.30 12.69 6.95
N ALA A 361 11.46 12.88 7.97
CA ALA A 361 10.25 13.69 7.84
C ALA A 361 10.56 15.16 8.05
N LEU A 362 10.33 16.01 7.07
CA LEU A 362 10.45 17.45 7.17
C LEU A 362 9.07 18.05 7.43
N ASN A 363 8.79 18.36 8.69
CA ASN A 363 7.54 18.97 9.13
C ASN A 363 7.78 20.37 9.67
N ALA A 364 7.14 21.38 9.08
CA ALA A 364 7.27 22.78 9.50
C ALA A 364 8.72 23.27 9.68
N GLY A 365 9.64 22.77 8.83
CA GLY A 365 11.08 23.12 8.89
C GLY A 365 11.89 22.32 9.91
N VAL A 366 11.29 21.34 10.59
CA VAL A 366 11.99 20.46 11.53
C VAL A 366 12.17 19.08 10.89
N LEU A 367 13.42 18.61 10.81
CA LEU A 367 13.74 17.25 10.37
C LEU A 367 13.53 16.28 11.53
N THR A 368 12.76 15.25 11.30
CA THR A 368 12.50 14.18 12.26
C THR A 368 12.89 12.83 11.64
N PRO A 369 14.06 12.28 12.00
CA PRO A 369 14.44 10.94 11.57
C PRO A 369 13.61 9.88 12.27
N VAL A 370 13.05 8.97 11.47
CA VAL A 370 12.27 7.81 11.92
C VAL A 370 12.87 6.55 11.31
N ASP A 371 13.17 5.55 12.14
CA ASP A 371 13.61 4.22 11.71
C ASP A 371 12.55 3.20 12.14
N THR A 372 11.96 2.52 11.17
CA THR A 372 10.92 1.52 11.42
C THR A 372 11.33 0.17 10.86
N MET A 373 11.32 -0.85 11.73
CA MET A 373 11.53 -2.26 11.36
C MET A 373 10.21 -3.02 11.47
N VAL A 374 9.86 -3.75 10.42
CA VAL A 374 8.68 -4.62 10.39
C VAL A 374 9.11 -6.04 10.03
N TYR A 375 8.76 -6.98 10.90
CA TYR A 375 8.93 -8.41 10.66
C TYR A 375 7.57 -9.04 10.46
N THR A 376 7.38 -9.75 9.36
CA THR A 376 6.14 -10.45 9.06
C THR A 376 6.41 -11.93 8.88
N LEU A 377 5.63 -12.76 9.55
CA LEU A 377 5.57 -14.21 9.34
C LEU A 377 4.13 -14.56 8.96
N GLY A 378 3.96 -15.32 7.89
CA GLY A 378 2.65 -15.74 7.41
C GLY A 378 2.60 -17.21 7.04
N ALA A 379 1.42 -17.78 7.15
CA ALA A 379 1.09 -19.13 6.72
C ALA A 379 -0.28 -19.10 6.05
N ASP A 380 -0.37 -19.64 4.83
CA ASP A 380 -1.58 -19.73 4.04
C ASP A 380 -1.88 -21.20 3.78
N PHE A 381 -3.01 -21.70 4.26
CA PHE A 381 -3.44 -23.07 4.08
C PHE A 381 -4.69 -23.16 3.22
N LYS A 382 -4.53 -23.64 2.00
CA LYS A 382 -5.63 -23.91 1.08
C LYS A 382 -6.26 -25.25 1.44
N TYR A 383 -7.40 -25.20 2.14
CA TYR A 383 -8.14 -26.41 2.55
C TYR A 383 -8.83 -27.06 1.35
N ASN A 384 -9.47 -26.25 0.48
CA ASN A 384 -10.06 -26.68 -0.78
C ASN A 384 -10.10 -25.49 -1.77
N GLU A 385 -10.77 -25.65 -2.90
CA GLU A 385 -10.91 -24.60 -3.90
C GLU A 385 -11.67 -23.35 -3.45
N HIS A 386 -12.51 -23.47 -2.39
CA HIS A 386 -13.37 -22.41 -1.89
C HIS A 386 -12.88 -21.80 -0.57
N LEU A 387 -12.07 -22.51 0.21
CA LEU A 387 -11.72 -22.12 1.57
C LEU A 387 -10.22 -22.10 1.79
N THR A 388 -9.72 -20.96 2.24
CA THR A 388 -8.33 -20.76 2.64
C THR A 388 -8.28 -20.20 4.07
N PHE A 389 -7.38 -20.75 4.89
CA PHE A 389 -7.04 -20.23 6.20
C PHE A 389 -5.71 -19.51 6.12
N ASN A 390 -5.62 -18.36 6.82
CA ASN A 390 -4.38 -17.60 6.90
C ASN A 390 -4.07 -17.34 8.37
N ALA A 391 -2.79 -17.46 8.72
CA ALA A 391 -2.25 -17.03 10.00
C ALA A 391 -1.12 -16.05 9.75
N GLY A 392 -1.11 -14.93 10.44
CA GLY A 392 -0.13 -13.87 10.31
C GLY A 392 0.38 -13.40 11.66
N TYR A 393 1.67 -13.06 11.73
CA TYR A 393 2.28 -12.38 12.84
C TYR A 393 3.11 -11.22 12.30
N ASN A 394 2.88 -10.03 12.86
CA ASN A 394 3.66 -8.83 12.54
C ASN A 394 4.27 -8.30 13.84
N PHE A 395 5.57 -8.01 13.79
CA PHE A 395 6.25 -7.24 14.81
C PHE A 395 6.76 -5.94 14.18
N THR A 396 6.38 -4.80 14.76
CA THR A 396 6.82 -3.46 14.35
C THR A 396 7.62 -2.83 15.48
N ASP A 397 8.82 -2.32 15.18
CA ASP A 397 9.64 -1.48 16.06
C ASP A 397 9.87 -0.15 15.36
N SER A 398 9.35 0.94 15.93
CA SER A 398 9.47 2.30 15.38
C SER A 398 10.20 3.20 16.36
N ARG A 399 11.22 3.90 15.88
CA ARG A 399 12.11 4.75 16.66
C ARG A 399 12.19 6.14 16.04
N ILE A 400 11.89 7.14 16.86
CA ILE A 400 11.92 8.55 16.49
C ILE A 400 13.10 9.20 17.23
N ALA A 401 14.15 9.56 16.48
CA ALA A 401 15.41 10.02 17.09
C ALA A 401 15.22 11.34 17.87
N SER A 402 14.35 12.22 17.42
CA SER A 402 14.07 13.52 18.07
C SER A 402 13.07 13.45 19.22
N ASN A 403 12.37 12.33 19.37
CA ASN A 403 11.35 12.14 20.40
C ASN A 403 11.31 10.69 20.88
N PRO A 404 12.18 10.28 21.81
CA PRO A 404 12.22 8.92 22.33
C PRO A 404 10.90 8.46 22.98
N ASP A 405 10.10 9.39 23.51
CA ASP A 405 8.79 9.09 24.10
C ASP A 405 7.75 8.69 23.03
N GLY A 406 8.04 8.95 21.76
CA GLY A 406 7.25 8.50 20.62
C GLY A 406 7.63 7.10 20.09
N ASN A 407 8.72 6.51 20.62
CA ASN A 407 9.12 5.16 20.24
C ASN A 407 8.07 4.15 20.69
N PHE A 408 7.78 3.20 19.81
CA PHE A 408 6.89 2.10 20.17
C PHE A 408 7.31 0.79 19.52
N ASN A 409 6.84 -0.30 20.10
CA ASN A 409 6.78 -1.59 19.43
C ASN A 409 5.35 -2.13 19.48
N SER A 410 5.03 -2.98 18.52
CA SER A 410 3.70 -3.60 18.40
C SER A 410 3.85 -5.02 17.90
N ASN A 411 3.15 -5.93 18.56
CA ASN A 411 2.97 -7.30 18.13
C ASN A 411 1.50 -7.46 17.68
N THR A 412 1.30 -7.94 16.47
CA THR A 412 -0.04 -8.21 15.94
C THR A 412 -0.11 -9.63 15.43
N PHE A 413 -1.08 -10.38 15.91
CA PHE A 413 -1.38 -11.71 15.46
C PHE A 413 -2.74 -11.73 14.78
N THR A 414 -2.83 -12.34 13.60
CA THR A 414 -4.06 -12.42 12.80
C THR A 414 -4.33 -13.87 12.42
N LEU A 415 -5.56 -14.33 12.62
CA LEU A 415 -6.09 -15.55 12.05
C LEU A 415 -7.26 -15.19 11.16
N SER A 416 -7.31 -15.75 9.96
CA SER A 416 -8.44 -15.50 9.07
C SER A 416 -8.83 -16.74 8.26
N ALA A 417 -10.09 -16.77 7.86
CA ALA A 417 -10.64 -17.69 6.89
C ALA A 417 -11.25 -16.88 5.75
N ALA A 418 -10.87 -17.18 4.53
CA ALA A 418 -11.41 -16.58 3.33
C ALA A 418 -12.19 -17.63 2.54
N PHE A 419 -13.40 -17.27 2.13
CA PHE A 419 -14.32 -18.12 1.39
C PHE A 419 -14.68 -17.43 0.07
N ARG A 420 -14.63 -18.23 -1.01
CA ARG A 420 -15.04 -17.78 -2.34
C ARG A 420 -15.82 -18.91 -3.05
N TYR A 421 -17.01 -18.55 -3.56
CA TYR A 421 -17.89 -19.47 -4.27
C TYR A 421 -18.64 -18.75 -5.38
#